data_9fb11c95b945e9437b35cbb5c503f665
#
_entry.id   9fb11c95b945e9437b35cbb5c503f665
#
_cell.length_a   1.000
_cell.length_b   1.000
_cell.length_c   1.000
_cell.angle_alpha   90.00
_cell.angle_beta   90.00
_cell.angle_gamma   90.00
#
_symmetry.space_group_name_H-M   'P 1'
#
loop_
_entity.id
_entity.type
_entity.pdbx_description
1 polymer ?
#
loop_
_entity_poly.entity_id
_entity_poly.type
_entity_poly.pdbx_seq_one_letter_code
_entity_poly.pdbx_strand_id
1 'polypeptide(L)'
;MHYTSQVIMKKLKEIKLSRLQLDILLNKEEREGFGYLLKHGVYCTRCNAICKRGVVNYTVRLNWLNDIVVEGECAVCGQEVTRTMEFGESKSFFDKAMDYREALQN
;
A
#
# COMPACT_ATOMS: atom_id res chain seq x y z
N MET A 1 -18.71 12.44 -20.14
CA MET A 1 -18.06 12.25 -19.61
C MET A 1 -17.18 13.09 -18.99
N HIS A 2 -17.17 14.16 -18.96
CA HIS A 2 -16.37 14.95 -18.40
C HIS A 2 -16.55 15.07 -17.01
N TYR A 3 -17.57 14.71 -16.49
CA TYR A 3 -17.70 14.73 -15.15
C TYR A 3 -16.61 13.88 -14.55
N THR A 4 -16.08 12.98 -15.29
CA THR A 4 -15.00 12.15 -14.86
C THR A 4 -13.77 12.95 -14.52
N SER A 5 -13.50 14.01 -15.25
CA SER A 5 -12.35 14.82 -14.94
C SER A 5 -12.45 15.47 -13.60
N GLN A 6 -13.63 15.88 -13.20
CA GLN A 6 -13.77 16.46 -11.90
C GLN A 6 -13.51 15.47 -10.80
N VAL A 7 -13.96 14.26 -10.97
CA VAL A 7 -13.71 13.23 -9.98
C VAL A 7 -12.22 12.98 -9.85
N ILE A 8 -11.52 12.94 -10.98
CA ILE A 8 -10.11 12.70 -10.97
C ILE A 8 -9.36 13.83 -10.29
N MET A 9 -9.80 15.04 -10.44
CA MET A 9 -9.11 16.14 -9.85
C MET A 9 -9.30 16.24 -8.36
N LYS A 10 -10.30 15.54 -7.82
CA LYS A 10 -10.53 15.56 -6.41
C LYS A 10 -9.70 14.47 -5.79
N LYS A 11 -8.58 14.79 -5.20
CA LYS A 11 -7.72 13.79 -4.60
C LYS A 11 -8.37 13.10 -3.44
N LEU A 12 -8.22 11.80 -3.38
CA LEU A 12 -8.64 11.02 -2.24
C LEU A 12 -7.61 11.22 -1.12
N LYS A 13 -8.07 11.17 0.11
CA LYS A 13 -7.17 11.32 1.25
C LYS A 13 -6.37 10.05 1.48
N GLU A 14 -5.18 10.22 2.00
CA GLU A 14 -4.39 9.07 2.43
C GLU A 14 -4.94 8.57 3.75
N ILE A 15 -5.01 7.26 3.91
CA ILE A 15 -5.56 6.64 5.10
C ILE A 15 -4.54 5.67 5.66
N LYS A 16 -4.14 5.91 6.92
CA LYS A 16 -3.25 4.99 7.60
C LYS A 16 -4.04 3.72 7.91
N LEU A 17 -3.45 2.57 7.68
CA LEU A 17 -4.12 1.30 7.88
C LEU A 17 -3.47 0.54 9.03
N SER A 18 -4.29 0.03 9.95
CA SER A 18 -3.83 -0.91 10.95
C SER A 18 -3.69 -2.28 10.30
N ARG A 19 -3.06 -3.20 11.00
CA ARG A 19 -2.94 -4.57 10.54
C ARG A 19 -4.28 -5.18 10.23
N LEU A 20 -5.22 -4.99 11.13
CA LEU A 20 -6.56 -5.53 10.96
C LEU A 20 -7.27 -4.92 9.75
N GLN A 21 -7.15 -3.61 9.58
CA GLN A 21 -7.77 -2.95 8.44
C GLN A 21 -7.18 -3.44 7.13
N LEU A 22 -5.88 -3.64 7.11
CA LEU A 22 -5.22 -4.16 5.92
C LEU A 22 -5.71 -5.57 5.60
N ASP A 23 -5.84 -6.40 6.62
CA ASP A 23 -6.31 -7.78 6.43
C ASP A 23 -7.75 -7.82 5.91
N ILE A 24 -8.58 -6.89 6.33
CA ILE A 24 -9.95 -6.81 5.83
C ILE A 24 -9.96 -6.37 4.37
N LEU A 25 -9.09 -5.43 4.03
CA LEU A 25 -9.06 -4.88 2.69
C LEU A 25 -8.49 -5.86 1.66
N LEU A 26 -7.49 -6.64 2.03
CA LEU A 26 -6.83 -7.57 1.12
C LEU A 26 -7.49 -8.94 1.16
N ASN A 27 -7.67 -9.56 0.00
CA ASN A 27 -8.09 -10.95 -0.03
C ASN A 27 -6.87 -11.85 0.21
N LYS A 28 -7.06 -13.16 0.21
CA LYS A 28 -5.99 -14.09 0.52
C LYS A 28 -4.80 -13.94 -0.43
N GLU A 29 -5.10 -13.88 -1.71
CA GLU A 29 -4.06 -13.78 -2.72
C GLU A 29 -3.30 -12.47 -2.60
N GLU A 30 -4.02 -11.40 -2.35
CA GLU A 30 -3.40 -10.08 -2.16
C GLU A 30 -2.55 -10.05 -0.91
N ARG A 31 -2.98 -10.71 0.17
CA ARG A 31 -2.18 -10.79 1.39
C ARG A 31 -0.88 -11.54 1.16
N GLU A 32 -0.95 -12.60 0.38
CA GLU A 32 0.26 -13.37 0.06
C GLU A 32 1.21 -12.55 -0.77
N GLY A 33 0.70 -11.81 -1.74
CA GLY A 33 1.51 -10.92 -2.55
C GLY A 33 2.14 -9.81 -1.73
N PHE A 34 1.38 -9.25 -0.80
CA PHE A 34 1.88 -8.22 0.10
C PHE A 34 3.04 -8.75 0.93
N GLY A 35 2.88 -9.93 1.51
CA GLY A 35 3.93 -10.53 2.32
C GLY A 35 5.18 -10.84 1.49
N TYR A 36 4.98 -11.31 0.28
CA TYR A 36 6.10 -11.60 -0.61
C TYR A 36 6.87 -10.32 -0.92
N LEU A 37 6.17 -9.24 -1.23
CA LEU A 37 6.83 -7.97 -1.55
C LEU A 37 7.56 -7.38 -0.35
N LEU A 38 7.03 -7.55 0.85
CA LEU A 38 7.72 -7.09 2.04
C LEU A 38 9.06 -7.80 2.22
N LYS A 39 9.10 -9.08 1.89
CA LYS A 39 10.33 -9.86 2.08
C LYS A 39 11.29 -9.76 0.92
N HIS A 40 10.79 -9.60 -0.30
CA HIS A 40 11.61 -9.75 -1.49
C HIS A 40 11.48 -8.64 -2.49
N GLY A 41 10.69 -7.62 -2.21
CA GLY A 41 10.37 -6.61 -3.21
C GLY A 41 10.72 -5.18 -2.87
N VAL A 42 11.42 -4.93 -1.77
CA VAL A 42 11.71 -3.55 -1.37
C VAL A 42 13.20 -3.27 -1.51
N TYR A 43 13.52 -2.26 -2.28
CA TYR A 43 14.90 -1.89 -2.55
C TYR A 43 15.45 -1.00 -1.43
N CYS A 44 16.68 -1.23 -1.04
CA CYS A 44 17.36 -0.41 -0.06
C CYS A 44 18.54 0.31 -0.72
N THR A 45 18.51 1.64 -0.68
CA THR A 45 19.57 2.42 -1.34
C THR A 45 20.91 2.25 -0.63
N ARG A 46 20.90 2.06 0.69
CA ARG A 46 22.14 1.89 1.42
C ARG A 46 22.80 0.54 1.12
N CYS A 47 21.98 -0.53 1.07
CA CYS A 47 22.51 -1.84 0.71
C CYS A 47 22.74 -1.96 -0.80
N ASN A 48 22.15 -1.05 -1.55
CA ASN A 48 22.21 -1.03 -3.01
C ASN A 48 21.68 -2.35 -3.58
N ALA A 49 20.61 -2.83 -2.99
CA ALA A 49 20.00 -4.11 -3.36
C ALA A 49 18.64 -4.23 -2.69
N ILE A 50 17.89 -5.25 -3.06
CA ILE A 50 16.65 -5.59 -2.37
C ILE A 50 17.00 -5.93 -0.92
N CYS A 51 16.13 -5.51 0.02
CA CYS A 51 16.32 -5.79 1.44
C CYS A 51 16.36 -7.30 1.64
N LYS A 52 17.53 -7.84 1.97
CA LYS A 52 17.71 -9.28 2.06
C LYS A 52 16.87 -9.93 3.14
N ARG A 53 16.66 -9.22 4.22
CA ARG A 53 15.87 -9.77 5.35
C ARG A 53 14.52 -9.05 5.44
N GLY A 54 14.11 -8.39 4.37
CA GLY A 54 12.81 -7.72 4.32
C GLY A 54 12.80 -6.40 5.05
N VAL A 55 11.58 -5.94 5.34
CA VAL A 55 11.33 -4.64 5.95
C VAL A 55 10.73 -4.84 7.32
N VAL A 56 11.21 -4.08 8.30
CA VAL A 56 10.70 -4.18 9.68
C VAL A 56 10.23 -2.80 10.14
N ASN A 57 9.49 -2.78 11.23
CA ASN A 57 8.98 -1.53 11.84
C ASN A 57 8.24 -0.68 10.81
N TYR A 58 7.38 -1.31 10.04
CA TYR A 58 6.74 -0.61 8.94
C TYR A 58 5.34 -0.14 9.29
N THR A 59 4.92 0.90 8.59
CA THR A 59 3.54 1.38 8.60
C THR A 59 2.98 1.23 7.20
N VAL A 60 1.67 1.19 7.10
CA VAL A 60 0.98 0.96 5.84
C VAL A 60 -0.10 2.02 5.68
N ARG A 61 -0.23 2.56 4.48
CA ARG A 61 -1.33 3.48 4.21
C ARG A 61 -1.90 3.25 2.82
N LEU A 62 -3.14 3.64 2.65
CA LEU A 62 -3.83 3.63 1.37
C LEU A 62 -3.66 5.03 0.80
N ASN A 63 -3.03 5.15 -0.36
CA ASN A 63 -2.75 6.47 -0.89
C ASN A 63 -3.90 6.96 -1.78
N TRP A 64 -3.72 8.12 -2.37
CA TRP A 64 -4.78 8.75 -3.14
C TRP A 64 -5.10 8.03 -4.46
N LEU A 65 -4.29 7.08 -4.86
CA LEU A 65 -4.56 6.24 -6.03
C LEU A 65 -5.15 4.88 -5.62
N ASN A 66 -5.43 4.70 -4.35
CA ASN A 66 -5.86 3.43 -3.77
C ASN A 66 -4.79 2.35 -3.88
N ASP A 67 -3.54 2.76 -3.93
CA ASP A 67 -2.43 1.82 -3.83
C ASP A 67 -2.01 1.72 -2.37
N ILE A 68 -1.32 0.66 -2.05
CA ILE A 68 -0.82 0.43 -0.70
C ILE A 68 0.62 0.90 -0.63
N VAL A 69 0.92 1.79 0.31
CA VAL A 69 2.28 2.29 0.51
C VAL A 69 2.82 1.78 1.83
N VAL A 70 3.98 1.17 1.78
CA VAL A 70 4.66 0.67 2.97
C VAL A 70 5.90 1.51 3.21
N GLU A 71 6.06 1.99 4.43
CA GLU A 71 7.26 2.71 4.84
C GLU A 71 7.82 2.02 6.06
N GLY A 72 9.08 1.70 6.06
CA GLY A 72 9.71 1.02 7.18
C GLY A 72 11.21 1.07 7.12
N GLU A 73 11.84 0.07 7.66
CA GLU A 73 13.30 0.03 7.75
C GLU A 73 13.83 -1.26 7.17
N CYS A 74 14.93 -1.17 6.45
CA CYS A 74 15.63 -2.35 5.96
C CYS A 74 16.09 -3.17 7.17
N ALA A 75 15.73 -4.43 7.21
CA ALA A 75 16.04 -5.27 8.36
C ALA A 75 17.55 -5.52 8.51
N VAL A 76 18.34 -5.24 7.48
CA VAL A 76 19.78 -5.45 7.54
C VAL A 76 20.50 -4.20 8.06
N CYS A 77 20.18 -3.02 7.49
CA CYS A 77 20.98 -1.83 7.79
C CYS A 77 20.21 -0.71 8.47
N GLY A 78 18.90 -0.84 8.61
CA GLY A 78 18.10 0.17 9.30
C GLY A 78 17.73 1.37 8.44
N GLN A 79 18.15 1.41 7.18
CA GLN A 79 17.82 2.52 6.30
C GLN A 79 16.32 2.58 6.06
N GLU A 80 15.78 3.80 6.07
CA GLU A 80 14.37 3.97 5.74
C GLU A 80 14.11 3.56 4.30
N VAL A 81 13.07 2.79 4.10
CA VAL A 81 12.69 2.30 2.78
C VAL A 81 11.19 2.47 2.59
N THR A 82 10.78 2.63 1.34
CA THR A 82 9.38 2.82 0.98
C THR A 82 9.08 2.02 -0.27
N ARG A 83 7.92 1.40 -0.29
CA ARG A 83 7.45 0.72 -1.49
C ARG A 83 5.97 1.00 -1.71
N THR A 84 5.61 1.41 -2.92
CA THR A 84 4.21 1.51 -3.32
C THR A 84 3.85 0.21 -4.03
N MET A 85 2.82 -0.44 -3.54
CA MET A 85 2.31 -1.67 -4.13
C MET A 85 1.04 -1.30 -4.89
N GLU A 86 1.06 -1.47 -6.19
CA GLU A 86 0.04 -0.90 -7.06
C GLU A 86 -1.22 -1.74 -7.14
N PHE A 87 -1.76 -2.10 -5.99
CA PHE A 87 -3.00 -2.85 -5.92
C PHE A 87 -4.16 -2.08 -6.54
N GLY A 88 -4.11 -0.74 -6.48
CA GLY A 88 -5.17 0.09 -7.02
C GLY A 88 -5.36 -0.01 -8.52
N GLU A 89 -4.40 -0.61 -9.22
CA GLU A 89 -4.55 -0.82 -10.65
C GLU A 89 -5.54 -1.95 -10.96
N SER A 90 -5.79 -2.81 -9.99
CA SER A 90 -6.81 -3.84 -10.13
C SER A 90 -8.16 -3.22 -9.85
N LYS A 91 -9.11 -3.37 -10.79
CA LYS A 91 -10.42 -2.78 -10.62
C LYS A 91 -11.12 -3.33 -9.38
N SER A 92 -10.99 -4.62 -9.12
CA SER A 92 -11.66 -5.20 -7.97
C SER A 92 -11.10 -4.64 -6.66
N PHE A 93 -9.81 -4.45 -6.58
CA PHE A 93 -9.23 -3.87 -5.37
C PHE A 93 -9.60 -2.39 -5.26
N PHE A 94 -9.56 -1.66 -6.36
CA PHE A 94 -9.91 -0.25 -6.39
C PHE A 94 -11.33 -0.05 -5.86
N ASP A 95 -12.27 -0.85 -6.34
CA ASP A 95 -13.66 -0.74 -5.91
C ASP A 95 -13.81 -1.05 -4.43
N LYS A 96 -13.09 -2.06 -3.95
CA LYS A 96 -13.10 -2.41 -2.54
C LYS A 96 -12.55 -1.26 -1.70
N ALA A 97 -11.49 -0.63 -2.18
CA ALA A 97 -10.88 0.50 -1.47
C ALA A 97 -11.84 1.70 -1.41
N MET A 98 -12.56 1.94 -2.49
CA MET A 98 -13.53 3.02 -2.51
C MET A 98 -14.67 2.74 -1.53
N ASP A 99 -15.15 1.49 -1.47
CA ASP A 99 -16.17 1.11 -0.50
C ASP A 99 -15.67 1.29 0.92
N TYR A 100 -14.42 0.94 1.15
CA TYR A 100 -13.81 1.09 2.47
C TYR A 100 -13.76 2.57 2.88
N ARG A 101 -13.38 3.44 1.94
CA ARG A 101 -13.34 4.87 2.19
C ARG A 101 -14.72 5.41 2.55
N GLU A 102 -15.73 4.95 1.81
CA GLU A 102 -17.08 5.39 2.06
C GLU A 102 -17.55 4.95 3.43
N ALA A 103 -17.25 3.73 3.82
CA ALA A 103 -17.63 3.21 5.13
C ALA A 103 -17.01 4.03 6.27
N LEU A 104 -15.79 4.52 6.07
CA LEU A 104 -15.13 5.31 7.11
C LEU A 104 -15.76 6.68 7.31
N GLN A 105 -16.46 7.18 6.30
CA GLN A 105 -17.09 8.48 6.42
C GLN A 105 -18.44 8.43 7.11
N ASN A 106 -19.01 7.26 7.29
CA ASN A 106 -20.32 7.10 7.94
C ASN A 106 -20.23 6.72 9.44
#